data_6a6f2816e1dce17c23cd5e36dac93713
#
_entry.id   6a6f2816e1dce17c23cd5e36dac93713
#
_cell.length_a   1.000
_cell.length_b   1.000
_cell.length_c   1.000
_cell.angle_alpha   90.00
_cell.angle_beta   90.00
_cell.angle_gamma   90.00
#
_symmetry.space_group_name_H-M   'P 1'
#
loop_
_entity.id
_entity.type
_entity.pdbx_description
1 polymer ?
#
loop_
_entity_poly.entity_id
_entity_poly.type
_entity_poly.pdbx_seq_one_letter_code
_entity_poly.pdbx_strand_id
1 'polypeptide(L)'
;MNSSASAPDPATPTSSSSPSTHDATHGDPSIQDVAFGLDTFGDVTVDRGGRPVHHAQVLRDVVEQAVLADQVGVDAFGIGEHHRPDFAVSAPDVLLAGIATRTERITLGSAVTVLSSDDPIRVFQRFATIDALSNGRAEVVLGRGSFTESFPLFGLDLARYEQLFSEKLDLFAALLPEGPVTWSGELRPPLVDQHVYPKTEHGLSAWIAVGGSPESVVRAARYRMPLMLAIIGGPAGRFAPFADLYREANAQFTGAGSAGGGTAGGGAAAPRLPIAVHSPGFVAETDARAAELSARHWLVNRNQIGRERGWGDATEADFHREVRSGAMYVGSPETVAQKIATTVRTLGLDRFDLKYASGPTPHDDLMTSIDLYGRKVIPRVRELLAEAGYTAGVPQTVSRV
;
A
#
# COMPACT_ATOMS: atom_id res chain seq x y z
N MET A 1 6.34 75.50 -19.48
CA MET A 1 6.46 75.82 -18.06
C MET A 1 6.60 74.47 -17.35
N ASN A 2 7.81 74.23 -16.86
CA ASN A 2 8.21 72.99 -16.13
C ASN A 2 7.62 72.96 -14.73
N SER A 3 7.13 71.88 -14.30
CA SER A 3 7.00 71.54 -12.88
C SER A 3 7.40 70.09 -12.66
N SER A 4 8.59 69.93 -12.13
CA SER A 4 9.20 68.67 -11.63
C SER A 4 8.59 68.33 -10.27
N ALA A 5 8.06 67.14 -10.11
CA ALA A 5 7.72 66.56 -8.81
C ALA A 5 8.65 65.38 -8.52
N SER A 6 9.43 65.56 -7.44
CA SER A 6 10.37 64.60 -6.90
C SER A 6 9.67 63.38 -6.33
N ALA A 7 10.24 62.22 -6.58
CA ALA A 7 9.87 60.95 -5.92
C ALA A 7 10.45 60.88 -4.51
N PRO A 8 9.78 60.27 -3.51
CA PRO A 8 10.36 60.03 -2.20
C PRO A 8 11.23 58.74 -2.17
N ASP A 9 12.30 58.82 -1.35
CA ASP A 9 13.25 57.77 -1.05
C ASP A 9 12.62 56.50 -0.47
N PRO A 10 13.19 55.29 -0.77
CA PRO A 10 12.72 54.07 -0.17
C PRO A 10 13.23 53.91 1.26
N ALA A 11 12.29 53.72 2.18
CA ALA A 11 12.56 53.43 3.59
C ALA A 11 13.24 52.07 3.76
N THR A 12 14.27 52.05 4.56
CA THR A 12 15.04 50.90 5.04
C THR A 12 14.16 49.91 5.82
N PRO A 13 14.17 48.61 5.55
CA PRO A 13 13.48 47.64 6.40
C PRO A 13 14.32 47.31 7.63
N THR A 14 13.73 47.51 8.81
CA THR A 14 14.26 47.11 10.11
C THR A 14 14.10 45.59 10.32
N SER A 15 15.21 45.02 10.70
CA SER A 15 15.51 43.75 11.48
C SER A 15 14.43 42.73 11.65
N SER A 16 14.69 41.59 11.02
CA SER A 16 14.84 40.20 11.54
C SER A 16 13.97 39.79 12.73
N SER A 17 12.94 39.02 12.44
CA SER A 17 12.49 37.94 13.32
C SER A 17 12.81 36.59 12.64
N SER A 18 13.76 35.89 13.19
CA SER A 18 14.11 34.52 12.80
C SER A 18 12.90 33.60 13.00
N PRO A 19 12.61 32.69 12.06
CA PRO A 19 11.64 31.63 12.33
C PRO A 19 12.26 30.68 13.36
N SER A 20 11.50 30.39 14.41
CA SER A 20 11.81 29.35 15.39
C SER A 20 12.00 28.01 14.66
N THR A 21 13.20 27.49 14.74
CA THR A 21 13.49 26.09 14.40
C THR A 21 12.62 25.22 15.28
N HIS A 22 11.59 24.60 14.70
CA HIS A 22 11.00 23.40 15.31
C HIS A 22 12.08 22.35 15.32
N ASP A 23 12.59 22.13 16.51
CA ASP A 23 13.46 21.01 16.86
C ASP A 23 12.67 19.72 16.63
N ALA A 24 12.79 19.15 15.43
CA ALA A 24 12.39 17.80 15.18
C ALA A 24 13.38 16.94 15.97
N THR A 25 12.95 16.49 17.14
CA THR A 25 13.64 15.43 17.88
C THR A 25 13.73 14.22 16.95
N HIS A 26 14.85 14.10 16.25
CA HIS A 26 15.25 12.85 15.62
C HIS A 26 15.39 11.82 16.74
N GLY A 27 14.35 11.00 16.95
CA GLY A 27 14.47 9.78 17.72
C GLY A 27 15.59 8.92 17.15
N ASP A 28 16.23 8.18 18.02
CA ASP A 28 17.30 7.23 17.69
C ASP A 28 16.89 6.40 16.44
N PRO A 29 17.66 6.42 15.33
CA PRO A 29 17.33 5.72 14.10
C PRO A 29 17.29 4.18 14.26
N SER A 30 17.55 3.64 15.45
CA SER A 30 17.54 2.21 15.77
C SER A 30 16.13 1.61 15.99
N ILE A 31 15.08 2.43 16.16
CA ILE A 31 13.68 1.98 16.32
C ILE A 31 12.86 2.60 15.21
N GLN A 32 12.86 1.98 14.01
CA GLN A 32 11.88 2.30 13.00
C GLN A 32 10.52 1.74 13.45
N ASP A 33 9.57 2.63 13.71
CA ASP A 33 8.20 2.25 14.04
C ASP A 33 7.57 1.50 12.87
N VAL A 34 6.80 0.46 13.19
CA VAL A 34 6.00 -0.27 12.20
C VAL A 34 4.90 0.66 11.69
N ALA A 35 4.76 0.76 10.37
CA ALA A 35 3.67 1.52 9.75
C ALA A 35 2.36 0.70 9.70
N PHE A 36 1.23 1.36 9.89
CA PHE A 36 -0.10 0.76 9.84
C PHE A 36 -0.98 1.48 8.83
N GLY A 37 -1.29 0.78 7.74
CA GLY A 37 -2.09 1.29 6.65
C GLY A 37 -3.52 0.74 6.63
N LEU A 38 -4.32 1.38 5.80
CA LEU A 38 -5.63 0.92 5.35
C LEU A 38 -5.64 0.81 3.83
N ASP A 39 -6.41 -0.12 3.29
CA ASP A 39 -6.66 -0.15 1.86
C ASP A 39 -8.09 -0.58 1.50
N THR A 40 -8.50 -0.20 0.30
CA THR A 40 -9.81 -0.53 -0.27
C THR A 40 -9.72 -0.73 -1.78
N PHE A 41 -10.66 -1.49 -2.32
CA PHE A 41 -10.87 -1.62 -3.77
C PHE A 41 -12.08 -0.78 -4.25
N GLY A 42 -12.66 0.03 -3.34
CA GLY A 42 -13.90 0.73 -3.61
C GLY A 42 -15.05 -0.24 -3.79
N ASP A 43 -15.19 -1.21 -2.88
CA ASP A 43 -16.31 -2.16 -2.88
C ASP A 43 -17.62 -1.37 -2.95
N VAL A 44 -18.55 -1.78 -3.84
CA VAL A 44 -19.86 -1.14 -3.97
C VAL A 44 -20.66 -1.38 -2.69
N THR A 45 -20.82 -0.33 -1.90
CA THR A 45 -21.51 -0.34 -0.61
C THR A 45 -23.02 -0.44 -0.76
N VAL A 46 -23.75 -0.62 0.33
CA VAL A 46 -25.21 -0.54 0.39
C VAL A 46 -25.68 0.58 1.29
N ASP A 47 -26.86 1.12 0.99
CA ASP A 47 -27.57 2.02 1.89
C ASP A 47 -28.20 1.26 3.08
N ARG A 48 -28.80 1.97 4.03
CA ARG A 48 -29.49 1.37 5.18
C ARG A 48 -30.67 0.48 4.79
N GLY A 49 -31.18 0.61 3.55
CA GLY A 49 -32.21 -0.26 2.99
C GLY A 49 -31.68 -1.49 2.27
N GLY A 50 -30.35 -1.68 2.25
CA GLY A 50 -29.68 -2.80 1.58
C GLY A 50 -29.59 -2.65 0.06
N ARG A 51 -29.82 -1.46 -0.51
CA ARG A 51 -29.72 -1.20 -1.94
C ARG A 51 -28.29 -0.77 -2.29
N PRO A 52 -27.72 -1.27 -3.42
CA PRO A 52 -26.40 -0.84 -3.86
C PRO A 52 -26.33 0.68 -4.06
N VAL A 53 -25.26 1.27 -3.55
CA VAL A 53 -24.94 2.69 -3.73
C VAL A 53 -24.35 2.90 -5.12
N HIS A 54 -24.72 4.00 -5.79
CA HIS A 54 -24.18 4.31 -7.11
C HIS A 54 -22.66 4.56 -7.05
N HIS A 55 -21.90 4.07 -8.03
CA HIS A 55 -20.43 4.15 -8.09
C HIS A 55 -19.90 5.58 -7.82
N ALA A 56 -20.56 6.61 -8.37
CA ALA A 56 -20.16 8.00 -8.13
C ALA A 56 -20.20 8.40 -6.64
N GLN A 57 -21.13 7.83 -5.85
CA GLN A 57 -21.16 8.07 -4.41
C GLN A 57 -20.07 7.25 -3.70
N VAL A 58 -19.87 5.99 -4.08
CA VAL A 58 -18.78 5.15 -3.53
C VAL A 58 -17.42 5.84 -3.72
N LEU A 59 -17.16 6.43 -4.89
CA LEU A 59 -15.91 7.18 -5.13
C LEU A 59 -15.76 8.38 -4.19
N ARG A 60 -16.84 9.13 -3.92
CA ARG A 60 -16.82 10.23 -2.94
C ARG A 60 -16.60 9.72 -1.52
N ASP A 61 -17.25 8.61 -1.17
CA ASP A 61 -17.13 7.97 0.14
C ASP A 61 -15.69 7.52 0.40
N VAL A 62 -15.00 6.94 -0.60
CA VAL A 62 -13.59 6.56 -0.49
C VAL A 62 -12.70 7.78 -0.20
N VAL A 63 -12.96 8.94 -0.81
CA VAL A 63 -12.23 10.17 -0.49
C VAL A 63 -12.45 10.60 0.96
N GLU A 64 -13.69 10.52 1.46
CA GLU A 64 -14.00 10.84 2.86
C GLU A 64 -13.35 9.85 3.84
N GLN A 65 -13.34 8.57 3.49
CA GLN A 65 -12.66 7.52 4.25
C GLN A 65 -11.15 7.79 4.37
N ALA A 66 -10.50 8.17 3.28
CA ALA A 66 -9.07 8.51 3.28
C ALA A 66 -8.76 9.76 4.11
N VAL A 67 -9.62 10.80 4.04
CA VAL A 67 -9.50 12.02 4.87
C VAL A 67 -9.65 11.68 6.35
N LEU A 68 -10.62 10.84 6.71
CA LEU A 68 -10.75 10.37 8.10
C LEU A 68 -9.53 9.58 8.54
N ALA A 69 -9.02 8.67 7.69
CA ALA A 69 -7.81 7.87 7.99
C ALA A 69 -6.61 8.76 8.33
N ASP A 70 -6.37 9.83 7.55
CA ASP A 70 -5.33 10.83 7.84
C ASP A 70 -5.55 11.52 9.20
N GLN A 71 -6.80 11.93 9.48
CA GLN A 71 -7.17 12.62 10.73
C GLN A 71 -6.98 11.76 11.98
N VAL A 72 -7.21 10.45 11.88
CA VAL A 72 -7.11 9.52 13.02
C VAL A 72 -5.76 8.86 13.17
N GLY A 73 -4.76 9.25 12.34
CA GLY A 73 -3.37 8.84 12.49
C GLY A 73 -3.02 7.50 11.86
N VAL A 74 -3.70 7.12 10.78
CA VAL A 74 -3.30 6.02 9.91
C VAL A 74 -2.08 6.45 9.08
N ASP A 75 -1.09 5.57 8.94
CA ASP A 75 0.19 5.92 8.31
C ASP A 75 0.13 5.85 6.77
N ALA A 76 -0.72 4.97 6.19
CA ALA A 76 -0.84 4.82 4.75
C ALA A 76 -2.27 4.49 4.30
N PHE A 77 -2.64 4.91 3.09
CA PHE A 77 -3.92 4.59 2.47
C PHE A 77 -3.72 4.09 1.04
N GLY A 78 -4.14 2.86 0.79
CA GLY A 78 -4.01 2.19 -0.50
C GLY A 78 -5.33 2.08 -1.25
N ILE A 79 -5.30 2.22 -2.57
CA ILE A 79 -6.47 2.02 -3.43
C ILE A 79 -6.14 1.01 -4.52
N GLY A 80 -6.91 -0.08 -4.56
CA GLY A 80 -6.80 -1.11 -5.59
C GLY A 80 -7.58 -0.77 -6.86
N GLU A 81 -7.21 -1.46 -7.95
CA GLU A 81 -7.80 -1.30 -9.28
C GLU A 81 -8.62 -2.55 -9.64
N HIS A 82 -9.89 -2.34 -10.00
CA HIS A 82 -10.77 -3.39 -10.52
C HIS A 82 -11.70 -2.86 -11.61
N HIS A 83 -12.02 -3.70 -12.59
CA HIS A 83 -12.91 -3.39 -13.71
C HIS A 83 -14.15 -4.30 -13.67
N ARG A 84 -14.87 -4.25 -12.54
CA ARG A 84 -15.97 -5.17 -12.20
C ARG A 84 -17.15 -4.40 -11.64
N PRO A 85 -18.38 -4.92 -11.76
CA PRO A 85 -19.58 -4.25 -11.26
C PRO A 85 -19.65 -4.14 -9.72
N ASP A 86 -18.91 -4.97 -9.00
CA ASP A 86 -18.83 -5.02 -7.54
C ASP A 86 -17.80 -4.05 -6.94
N PHE A 87 -16.99 -3.37 -7.79
CA PHE A 87 -16.01 -2.37 -7.38
C PHE A 87 -16.19 -1.07 -8.18
N ALA A 88 -16.09 0.06 -7.51
CA ALA A 88 -16.27 1.37 -8.14
C ALA A 88 -14.97 1.97 -8.67
N VAL A 89 -13.81 1.50 -8.17
CA VAL A 89 -12.51 2.10 -8.50
C VAL A 89 -11.83 1.34 -9.63
N SER A 90 -11.71 1.99 -10.79
CA SER A 90 -10.96 1.52 -11.95
C SER A 90 -9.77 2.42 -12.32
N ALA A 91 -9.67 3.61 -11.71
CA ALA A 91 -8.59 4.56 -11.90
C ALA A 91 -8.13 5.08 -10.52
N PRO A 92 -7.40 4.26 -9.74
CA PRO A 92 -6.99 4.60 -8.38
C PRO A 92 -6.12 5.85 -8.32
N ASP A 93 -5.26 6.08 -9.30
CA ASP A 93 -4.38 7.23 -9.42
C ASP A 93 -5.14 8.57 -9.49
N VAL A 94 -6.26 8.60 -10.20
CA VAL A 94 -7.12 9.81 -10.26
C VAL A 94 -7.73 10.11 -8.88
N LEU A 95 -8.16 9.07 -8.18
CA LEU A 95 -8.74 9.23 -6.84
C LEU A 95 -7.68 9.63 -5.81
N LEU A 96 -6.50 9.01 -5.87
CA LEU A 96 -5.35 9.35 -5.03
C LEU A 96 -4.90 10.80 -5.23
N ALA A 97 -4.91 11.32 -6.47
CA ALA A 97 -4.62 12.73 -6.73
C ALA A 97 -5.63 13.67 -6.05
N GLY A 98 -6.92 13.31 -6.06
CA GLY A 98 -7.96 14.04 -5.33
C GLY A 98 -7.76 13.99 -3.81
N ILE A 99 -7.38 12.86 -3.26
CA ILE A 99 -7.09 12.66 -1.83
C ILE A 99 -5.82 13.42 -1.41
N ALA A 100 -4.79 13.46 -2.27
CA ALA A 100 -3.53 14.15 -2.00
C ALA A 100 -3.72 15.62 -1.60
N THR A 101 -4.70 16.29 -2.23
CA THR A 101 -5.01 17.70 -1.95
C THR A 101 -5.88 17.92 -0.71
N ARG A 102 -6.34 16.86 -0.04
CA ARG A 102 -7.24 16.89 1.12
C ARG A 102 -6.66 16.26 2.38
N THR A 103 -5.45 15.74 2.29
CA THR A 103 -4.72 15.07 3.36
C THR A 103 -3.34 15.68 3.54
N GLU A 104 -2.73 15.52 4.72
CA GLU A 104 -1.48 16.19 5.07
C GLU A 104 -0.33 15.23 5.41
N ARG A 105 -0.61 14.06 5.98
CA ARG A 105 0.41 13.15 6.53
C ARG A 105 0.41 11.77 5.91
N ILE A 106 -0.77 11.23 5.62
CA ILE A 106 -0.94 9.86 5.18
C ILE A 106 -0.21 9.59 3.86
N THR A 107 0.54 8.50 3.79
CA THR A 107 1.14 8.00 2.54
C THR A 107 0.03 7.49 1.62
N LEU A 108 0.12 7.80 0.34
CA LEU A 108 -0.92 7.50 -0.66
C LEU A 108 -0.38 6.50 -1.68
N GLY A 109 -0.98 5.33 -1.73
CA GLY A 109 -0.50 4.23 -2.57
C GLY A 109 -1.58 3.52 -3.36
N SER A 110 -1.17 2.74 -4.36
CA SER A 110 -2.05 1.75 -4.97
C SER A 110 -2.03 0.42 -4.18
N ALA A 111 -3.12 -0.38 -4.31
CA ALA A 111 -3.21 -1.66 -3.62
C ALA A 111 -3.98 -2.74 -4.43
N VAL A 112 -3.59 -2.98 -5.70
CA VAL A 112 -2.35 -2.62 -6.39
C VAL A 112 -2.63 -1.86 -7.70
N THR A 113 -1.60 -1.29 -8.35
CA THR A 113 -1.62 -0.98 -9.78
C THR A 113 -1.40 -2.28 -10.54
N VAL A 114 -2.33 -2.65 -11.43
CA VAL A 114 -2.23 -3.85 -12.27
C VAL A 114 -1.30 -3.59 -13.45
N LEU A 115 0.02 -3.64 -13.20
CA LEU A 115 1.03 -3.28 -14.19
C LEU A 115 0.96 -4.13 -15.46
N SER A 116 0.44 -5.37 -15.37
CA SER A 116 0.24 -6.24 -16.55
C SER A 116 -0.63 -5.59 -17.62
N SER A 117 -1.61 -4.77 -17.24
CA SER A 117 -2.56 -4.12 -18.15
C SER A 117 -2.34 -2.63 -18.35
N ASP A 118 -1.33 -2.02 -17.71
CA ASP A 118 -1.03 -0.59 -17.84
C ASP A 118 0.31 -0.32 -18.56
N ASP A 119 0.56 0.92 -18.98
CA ASP A 119 1.85 1.35 -19.52
C ASP A 119 2.78 1.84 -18.40
N PRO A 120 3.98 1.29 -18.23
CA PRO A 120 4.90 1.64 -17.14
C PRO A 120 5.28 3.12 -17.09
N ILE A 121 5.41 3.78 -18.25
CA ILE A 121 5.72 5.22 -18.30
C ILE A 121 4.53 6.02 -17.77
N ARG A 122 3.30 5.65 -18.15
CA ARG A 122 2.10 6.32 -17.65
C ARG A 122 1.92 6.12 -16.15
N VAL A 123 2.19 4.92 -15.65
CA VAL A 123 2.18 4.65 -14.20
C VAL A 123 3.17 5.57 -13.48
N PHE A 124 4.43 5.62 -13.94
CA PHE A 124 5.43 6.51 -13.36
C PHE A 124 4.97 7.98 -13.37
N GLN A 125 4.49 8.47 -14.52
CA GLN A 125 4.04 9.87 -14.69
C GLN A 125 2.89 10.23 -13.73
N ARG A 126 1.90 9.34 -13.57
CA ARG A 126 0.76 9.55 -12.68
C ARG A 126 1.21 9.59 -11.22
N PHE A 127 2.03 8.63 -10.79
CA PHE A 127 2.51 8.59 -9.41
C PHE A 127 3.51 9.71 -9.09
N ALA A 128 4.38 10.11 -10.01
CA ALA A 128 5.21 11.30 -9.86
C ALA A 128 4.38 12.60 -9.76
N THR A 129 3.22 12.64 -10.44
CA THR A 129 2.28 13.77 -10.30
C THR A 129 1.58 13.76 -8.94
N ILE A 130 1.14 12.58 -8.45
CA ILE A 130 0.56 12.43 -7.11
C ILE A 130 1.60 12.79 -6.05
N ASP A 131 2.85 12.40 -6.23
CA ASP A 131 3.96 12.74 -5.34
C ASP A 131 4.12 14.24 -5.19
N ALA A 132 4.17 14.97 -6.30
CA ALA A 132 4.22 16.42 -6.29
C ALA A 132 3.00 17.06 -5.60
N LEU A 133 1.77 16.57 -5.89
CA LEU A 133 0.53 17.10 -5.28
C LEU A 133 0.43 16.81 -3.79
N SER A 134 1.06 15.76 -3.31
CA SER A 134 1.05 15.31 -1.92
C SER A 134 2.26 15.77 -1.11
N ASN A 135 3.21 16.50 -1.68
CA ASN A 135 4.49 16.87 -1.07
C ASN A 135 5.30 15.62 -0.64
N GLY A 136 5.53 14.69 -1.58
CA GLY A 136 6.42 13.55 -1.38
C GLY A 136 5.80 12.36 -0.64
N ARG A 137 4.45 12.23 -0.62
CA ARG A 137 3.75 11.13 0.09
C ARG A 137 3.24 10.02 -0.81
N ALA A 138 3.61 9.99 -2.11
CA ALA A 138 3.15 8.96 -3.01
C ALA A 138 4.04 7.72 -2.98
N GLU A 139 3.40 6.58 -3.13
CA GLU A 139 4.05 5.31 -3.41
C GLU A 139 3.24 4.50 -4.42
N VAL A 140 3.88 3.56 -5.11
CA VAL A 140 3.17 2.64 -6.00
C VAL A 140 3.42 1.20 -5.60
N VAL A 141 2.36 0.43 -5.40
CA VAL A 141 2.44 -1.01 -5.18
C VAL A 141 2.07 -1.70 -6.48
N LEU A 142 3.05 -2.35 -7.09
CA LEU A 142 2.91 -3.00 -8.38
C LEU A 142 2.50 -4.46 -8.22
N GLY A 143 1.46 -4.88 -8.92
CA GLY A 143 0.98 -6.24 -8.91
C GLY A 143 0.63 -6.76 -10.30
N ARG A 144 0.54 -8.09 -10.41
CA ARG A 144 0.07 -8.73 -11.65
C ARG A 144 -1.45 -8.64 -11.82
N GLY A 145 -2.17 -8.30 -10.75
CA GLY A 145 -3.62 -8.48 -10.66
C GLY A 145 -4.01 -9.96 -10.46
N SER A 146 -4.93 -10.22 -9.56
CA SER A 146 -5.46 -11.57 -9.32
C SER A 146 -6.73 -11.87 -10.12
N PHE A 147 -7.32 -10.84 -10.69
CA PHE A 147 -8.47 -10.90 -11.58
C PHE A 147 -8.02 -10.61 -13.01
N THR A 148 -8.73 -11.14 -13.99
CA THR A 148 -8.32 -11.10 -15.40
C THR A 148 -9.19 -10.21 -16.27
N GLU A 149 -10.12 -9.46 -15.67
CA GLU A 149 -11.08 -8.60 -16.37
C GLU A 149 -10.43 -7.47 -17.19
N SER A 150 -9.26 -7.00 -16.79
CA SER A 150 -8.51 -5.98 -17.52
C SER A 150 -7.97 -6.48 -18.87
N PHE A 151 -7.71 -7.79 -19.01
CA PHE A 151 -7.14 -8.34 -20.23
C PHE A 151 -8.06 -8.19 -21.45
N PRO A 152 -9.30 -8.71 -21.45
CA PRO A 152 -10.21 -8.50 -22.59
C PRO A 152 -10.62 -7.03 -22.72
N LEU A 153 -10.69 -6.27 -21.64
CA LEU A 153 -11.09 -4.86 -21.67
C LEU A 153 -10.05 -4.00 -22.42
N PHE A 154 -8.76 -4.28 -22.23
CA PHE A 154 -7.67 -3.53 -22.86
C PHE A 154 -7.07 -4.25 -24.07
N GLY A 155 -7.68 -5.34 -24.53
CA GLY A 155 -7.22 -6.08 -25.72
C GLY A 155 -5.90 -6.82 -25.53
N LEU A 156 -5.62 -7.27 -24.29
CA LEU A 156 -4.40 -7.99 -23.93
C LEU A 156 -4.60 -9.50 -23.96
N ASP A 157 -3.59 -10.23 -24.41
CA ASP A 157 -3.60 -11.69 -24.42
C ASP A 157 -3.24 -12.25 -23.05
N LEU A 158 -4.18 -12.96 -22.42
CA LEU A 158 -3.97 -13.60 -21.11
C LEU A 158 -2.88 -14.68 -21.15
N ALA A 159 -2.62 -15.31 -22.30
CA ALA A 159 -1.52 -16.26 -22.45
C ALA A 159 -0.14 -15.61 -22.23
N ARG A 160 -0.05 -14.30 -22.39
CA ARG A 160 1.18 -13.52 -22.17
C ARG A 160 1.24 -12.86 -20.78
N TYR A 161 0.40 -13.27 -19.83
CA TYR A 161 0.25 -12.69 -18.51
C TYR A 161 1.59 -12.48 -17.77
N GLU A 162 2.43 -13.50 -17.70
CA GLU A 162 3.73 -13.43 -17.02
C GLU A 162 4.73 -12.54 -17.79
N GLN A 163 4.75 -12.64 -19.11
CA GLN A 163 5.63 -11.83 -19.95
C GLN A 163 5.27 -10.34 -19.86
N LEU A 164 3.97 -10.01 -19.94
CA LEU A 164 3.47 -8.63 -19.79
C LEU A 164 3.94 -8.00 -18.48
N PHE A 165 3.76 -8.71 -17.36
CA PHE A 165 4.19 -8.19 -16.07
C PHE A 165 5.71 -8.02 -15.99
N SER A 166 6.47 -9.04 -16.39
CA SER A 166 7.92 -9.05 -16.24
C SER A 166 8.59 -7.96 -17.09
N GLU A 167 8.17 -7.80 -18.34
CA GLU A 167 8.74 -6.80 -19.25
C GLU A 167 8.36 -5.37 -18.86
N LYS A 168 7.10 -5.17 -18.41
CA LYS A 168 6.65 -3.87 -17.93
C LYS A 168 7.29 -3.47 -16.58
N LEU A 169 7.53 -4.45 -15.70
CA LEU A 169 8.25 -4.21 -14.47
C LEU A 169 9.71 -3.84 -14.73
N ASP A 170 10.36 -4.49 -15.68
CA ASP A 170 11.72 -4.18 -16.07
C ASP A 170 11.85 -2.73 -16.58
N LEU A 171 10.94 -2.31 -17.46
CA LEU A 171 10.87 -0.91 -17.87
C LEU A 171 10.58 0.03 -16.71
N PHE A 172 9.60 -0.30 -15.84
CA PHE A 172 9.28 0.55 -14.69
C PHE A 172 10.48 0.74 -13.76
N ALA A 173 11.21 -0.34 -13.48
CA ALA A 173 12.44 -0.27 -12.69
C ALA A 173 13.51 0.62 -13.34
N ALA A 174 13.63 0.61 -14.68
CA ALA A 174 14.53 1.50 -15.40
C ALA A 174 14.15 2.99 -15.34
N LEU A 175 12.88 3.31 -15.01
CA LEU A 175 12.40 4.69 -14.82
C LEU A 175 12.76 5.27 -13.44
N LEU A 176 12.89 4.44 -12.40
CA LEU A 176 13.06 4.89 -11.01
C LEU A 176 14.33 5.73 -10.76
N PRO A 177 15.48 5.51 -11.44
CA PRO A 177 16.64 6.37 -11.29
C PRO A 177 16.47 7.79 -11.89
N GLU A 178 15.39 8.02 -12.65
CA GLU A 178 14.98 9.30 -13.24
C GLU A 178 15.99 9.93 -14.22
N GLY A 179 16.98 9.15 -14.68
CA GLY A 179 17.88 9.49 -15.78
C GLY A 179 17.24 9.31 -17.15
N PRO A 180 18.04 9.47 -18.22
CA PRO A 180 17.64 9.07 -19.57
C PRO A 180 17.53 7.53 -19.64
N VAL A 181 16.45 7.05 -20.26
CA VAL A 181 16.14 5.62 -20.35
C VAL A 181 16.43 5.09 -21.75
N THR A 182 17.29 4.09 -21.82
CA THR A 182 17.45 3.22 -23.00
C THR A 182 17.00 1.82 -22.60
N TRP A 183 15.96 1.32 -23.26
CA TRP A 183 15.32 0.05 -22.91
C TRP A 183 14.74 -0.61 -24.16
N SER A 184 14.70 -1.95 -24.20
CA SER A 184 14.06 -2.71 -25.27
C SER A 184 13.38 -3.96 -24.72
N GLY A 185 12.24 -4.31 -25.31
CA GLY A 185 11.46 -5.50 -25.03
C GLY A 185 10.73 -5.99 -26.27
N GLU A 186 9.89 -7.01 -26.10
CA GLU A 186 9.10 -7.61 -27.18
C GLU A 186 7.70 -7.01 -27.33
N LEU A 187 7.17 -6.43 -26.24
CA LEU A 187 5.77 -6.01 -26.12
C LEU A 187 5.53 -4.54 -26.41
N ARG A 188 6.60 -3.76 -26.56
CA ARG A 188 6.53 -2.36 -26.96
C ARG A 188 7.79 -1.94 -27.73
N PRO A 189 7.71 -0.85 -28.52
CA PRO A 189 8.88 -0.27 -29.18
C PRO A 189 9.97 0.12 -28.18
N PRO A 190 11.27 0.03 -28.56
CA PRO A 190 12.38 0.39 -27.69
C PRO A 190 12.39 1.91 -27.38
N LEU A 191 12.98 2.24 -26.25
CA LEU A 191 13.35 3.60 -25.88
C LEU A 191 14.85 3.78 -26.06
N VAL A 192 15.27 4.92 -26.61
CA VAL A 192 16.68 5.28 -26.78
C VAL A 192 16.87 6.68 -26.23
N ASP A 193 17.61 6.80 -25.13
CA ASP A 193 17.97 8.06 -24.48
C ASP A 193 16.76 8.99 -24.22
N GLN A 194 15.65 8.40 -23.70
CA GLN A 194 14.41 9.13 -23.45
C GLN A 194 14.30 9.61 -22.01
N HIS A 195 13.97 10.88 -21.83
CA HIS A 195 13.62 11.44 -20.54
C HIS A 195 12.13 11.35 -20.28
N VAL A 196 11.75 10.94 -19.09
CA VAL A 196 10.34 10.89 -18.63
C VAL A 196 10.11 11.98 -17.59
N TYR A 197 8.99 12.68 -17.67
CA TYR A 197 8.57 13.78 -16.80
C TYR A 197 7.14 13.54 -16.28
N PRO A 198 6.77 14.12 -15.09
CA PRO A 198 7.62 14.95 -14.23
C PRO A 198 8.72 14.15 -13.53
N LYS A 199 9.69 14.84 -12.92
CA LYS A 199 10.65 14.26 -11.97
C LYS A 199 10.10 14.42 -10.56
N THR A 200 10.41 13.49 -9.66
CA THR A 200 10.10 13.62 -8.24
C THR A 200 11.22 14.39 -7.52
N GLU A 201 10.97 14.86 -6.31
CA GLU A 201 11.99 15.56 -5.53
C GLU A 201 12.92 14.60 -4.79
N HIS A 202 12.42 13.42 -4.41
CA HIS A 202 13.13 12.47 -3.54
C HIS A 202 13.17 11.03 -4.08
N GLY A 203 12.71 10.81 -5.31
CA GLY A 203 12.51 9.48 -5.89
C GLY A 203 11.13 8.88 -5.55
N LEU A 204 10.57 8.11 -6.46
CA LEU A 204 9.29 7.44 -6.27
C LEU A 204 9.48 6.11 -5.52
N SER A 205 8.77 5.96 -4.39
CA SER A 205 8.72 4.68 -3.66
C SER A 205 7.89 3.65 -4.44
N ALA A 206 8.46 2.47 -4.68
CA ALA A 206 7.80 1.41 -5.43
C ALA A 206 7.92 0.06 -4.71
N TRP A 207 6.80 -0.65 -4.57
CA TRP A 207 6.68 -1.95 -3.92
C TRP A 207 6.24 -3.02 -4.91
N ILE A 208 6.55 -4.29 -4.64
CA ILE A 208 6.00 -5.41 -5.39
C ILE A 208 5.07 -6.23 -4.49
N ALA A 209 3.81 -6.39 -4.93
CA ALA A 209 2.83 -7.23 -4.25
C ALA A 209 2.94 -8.68 -4.71
N VAL A 210 2.95 -9.61 -3.74
CA VAL A 210 3.11 -11.05 -3.96
C VAL A 210 2.05 -11.84 -3.19
N GLY A 211 1.31 -12.69 -3.90
CA GLY A 211 0.28 -13.55 -3.31
C GLY A 211 0.77 -14.95 -2.86
N GLY A 212 2.08 -15.22 -2.87
CA GLY A 212 2.64 -16.51 -2.43
C GLY A 212 3.33 -17.33 -3.53
N SER A 213 3.97 -16.69 -4.51
CA SER A 213 4.86 -17.31 -5.50
C SER A 213 6.31 -17.03 -5.13
N PRO A 214 7.15 -18.06 -4.91
CA PRO A 214 8.57 -17.88 -4.62
C PRO A 214 9.31 -17.05 -5.69
N GLU A 215 8.99 -17.27 -6.96
CA GLU A 215 9.60 -16.56 -8.09
C GLU A 215 9.31 -15.06 -8.03
N SER A 216 8.10 -14.68 -7.60
CA SER A 216 7.71 -13.28 -7.43
C SER A 216 8.41 -12.62 -6.24
N VAL A 217 8.68 -13.38 -5.18
CA VAL A 217 9.47 -12.93 -4.02
C VAL A 217 10.91 -12.64 -4.44
N VAL A 218 11.56 -13.57 -5.14
CA VAL A 218 12.93 -13.41 -5.65
C VAL A 218 13.00 -12.24 -6.65
N ARG A 219 11.94 -12.05 -7.45
CA ARG A 219 11.84 -10.92 -8.39
C ARG A 219 11.84 -9.58 -7.64
N ALA A 220 11.05 -9.44 -6.56
CA ALA A 220 11.05 -8.23 -5.75
C ALA A 220 12.46 -7.90 -5.21
N ALA A 221 13.16 -8.90 -4.68
CA ALA A 221 14.53 -8.74 -4.20
C ALA A 221 15.51 -8.36 -5.32
N ARG A 222 15.38 -8.97 -6.51
CA ARG A 222 16.23 -8.68 -7.69
C ARG A 222 16.13 -7.22 -8.14
N TYR A 223 14.91 -6.66 -8.15
CA TYR A 223 14.69 -5.25 -8.50
C TYR A 223 14.92 -4.29 -7.32
N ARG A 224 15.30 -4.83 -6.15
CA ARG A 224 15.51 -4.06 -4.92
C ARG A 224 14.29 -3.22 -4.53
N MET A 225 13.12 -3.78 -4.74
CA MET A 225 11.85 -3.17 -4.34
C MET A 225 11.33 -3.84 -3.07
N PRO A 226 10.82 -3.07 -2.09
CA PRO A 226 10.08 -3.58 -0.94
C PRO A 226 9.01 -4.61 -1.30
N LEU A 227 8.76 -5.56 -0.40
CA LEU A 227 7.82 -6.66 -0.59
C LEU A 227 6.51 -6.43 0.14
N MET A 228 5.38 -6.50 -0.56
CA MET A 228 4.03 -6.54 0.02
C MET A 228 3.45 -7.95 -0.12
N LEU A 229 3.27 -8.68 0.98
CA LEU A 229 2.63 -10.00 0.97
C LEU A 229 1.11 -9.86 1.06
N ALA A 230 0.39 -10.31 0.04
CA ALA A 230 -1.07 -10.34 0.03
C ALA A 230 -1.58 -11.61 0.72
N ILE A 231 -1.86 -11.52 2.02
CA ILE A 231 -2.36 -12.65 2.82
C ILE A 231 -3.88 -12.55 2.91
N ILE A 232 -4.56 -13.15 1.93
CA ILE A 232 -6.02 -13.08 1.78
C ILE A 232 -6.76 -14.35 2.27
N GLY A 233 -6.03 -15.35 2.76
CA GLY A 233 -6.59 -16.59 3.30
C GLY A 233 -5.57 -17.44 4.03
N GLY A 234 -6.03 -18.16 5.06
CA GLY A 234 -5.22 -18.99 5.92
C GLY A 234 -4.34 -18.22 6.92
N PRO A 235 -3.64 -18.92 7.81
CA PRO A 235 -2.85 -18.28 8.86
C PRO A 235 -1.61 -17.55 8.33
N ALA A 236 -1.34 -16.35 8.85
CA ALA A 236 -0.20 -15.51 8.44
C ALA A 236 1.15 -16.23 8.54
N GLY A 237 1.35 -17.08 9.54
CA GLY A 237 2.60 -17.84 9.72
C GLY A 237 2.97 -18.74 8.55
N ARG A 238 2.04 -19.10 7.65
CA ARG A 238 2.35 -19.84 6.42
C ARG A 238 3.18 -19.00 5.43
N PHE A 239 3.22 -17.70 5.61
CA PHE A 239 3.98 -16.78 4.76
C PHE A 239 5.40 -16.51 5.28
N ALA A 240 5.78 -17.02 6.46
CA ALA A 240 7.13 -16.87 6.99
C ALA A 240 8.22 -17.34 6.00
N PRO A 241 8.09 -18.51 5.31
CA PRO A 241 9.08 -18.91 4.31
C PRO A 241 9.27 -17.91 3.16
N PHE A 242 8.23 -17.16 2.78
CA PHE A 242 8.35 -16.12 1.74
C PHE A 242 9.08 -14.87 2.25
N ALA A 243 8.82 -14.48 3.50
CA ALA A 243 9.54 -13.37 4.13
C ALA A 243 11.03 -13.71 4.30
N ASP A 244 11.35 -14.95 4.71
CA ASP A 244 12.73 -15.41 4.85
C ASP A 244 13.44 -15.52 3.48
N LEU A 245 12.78 -16.10 2.47
CA LEU A 245 13.29 -16.13 1.10
C LEU A 245 13.60 -14.73 0.57
N TYR A 246 12.74 -13.75 0.86
CA TYR A 246 12.98 -12.36 0.44
C TYR A 246 14.23 -11.77 1.10
N ARG A 247 14.41 -11.98 2.41
CA ARG A 247 15.60 -11.52 3.14
C ARG A 247 16.88 -12.14 2.60
N GLU A 248 16.87 -13.45 2.37
CA GLU A 248 18.00 -14.21 1.80
C GLU A 248 18.34 -13.74 0.38
N ALA A 249 17.34 -13.62 -0.50
CA ALA A 249 17.53 -13.15 -1.86
C ALA A 249 18.05 -11.71 -1.89
N ASN A 250 17.51 -10.82 -1.04
CA ASN A 250 17.98 -9.44 -0.96
C ASN A 250 19.45 -9.36 -0.51
N ALA A 251 19.84 -10.17 0.45
CA ALA A 251 21.25 -10.26 0.90
C ALA A 251 22.18 -10.75 -0.23
N GLN A 252 21.75 -11.75 -1.02
CA GLN A 252 22.53 -12.27 -2.16
C GLN A 252 22.71 -11.22 -3.27
N PHE A 253 21.65 -10.53 -3.67
CA PHE A 253 21.74 -9.47 -4.70
C PHE A 253 22.50 -8.25 -4.24
N THR A 254 22.62 -8.03 -2.93
CA THR A 254 23.43 -6.96 -2.36
C THR A 254 24.91 -7.33 -2.34
N GLY A 255 25.25 -8.58 -1.99
CA GLY A 255 26.63 -9.09 -1.94
C GLY A 255 27.25 -9.26 -3.33
N ALA A 256 26.47 -9.64 -4.33
CA ALA A 256 26.94 -9.86 -5.70
C ALA A 256 27.39 -8.57 -6.42
N GLY A 257 26.84 -7.41 -6.01
CA GLY A 257 27.22 -6.09 -6.53
C GLY A 257 28.63 -5.64 -6.13
N SER A 258 29.26 -6.27 -5.12
CA SER A 258 30.61 -5.95 -4.65
C SER A 258 31.72 -6.75 -5.35
N ALA A 259 31.40 -7.71 -6.22
CA ALA A 259 32.35 -8.57 -6.93
C ALA A 259 32.92 -7.95 -8.22
N GLY A 260 32.52 -6.73 -8.57
CA GLY A 260 33.08 -5.95 -9.70
C GLY A 260 34.19 -5.03 -9.21
N GLY A 261 35.44 -5.52 -9.18
CA GLY A 261 36.76 -4.87 -9.17
C GLY A 261 36.86 -3.41 -8.75
N GLY A 262 36.63 -3.08 -7.45
CA GLY A 262 37.00 -1.81 -6.83
C GLY A 262 37.47 -2.05 -5.42
N THR A 263 38.65 -1.49 -5.09
CA THR A 263 39.38 -1.61 -3.80
C THR A 263 38.45 -1.48 -2.58
N ALA A 264 38.61 -2.42 -1.62
CA ALA A 264 37.93 -2.49 -0.34
C ALA A 264 38.05 -1.19 0.49
N GLY A 265 37.09 -0.29 0.31
CA GLY A 265 36.73 0.70 1.31
C GLY A 265 35.57 0.15 2.11
N GLY A 266 35.65 0.15 3.46
CA GLY A 266 34.72 -0.46 4.38
C GLY A 266 33.26 -0.20 4.02
N GLY A 267 32.66 -1.16 3.34
CA GLY A 267 31.30 -1.06 2.82
C GLY A 267 30.28 -1.23 3.95
N ALA A 268 29.52 -0.18 4.23
CA ALA A 268 28.29 -0.31 4.99
C ALA A 268 27.43 -1.37 4.31
N ALA A 269 26.89 -2.30 5.10
CA ALA A 269 25.92 -3.29 4.59
C ALA A 269 24.78 -2.53 3.89
N ALA A 270 24.38 -2.97 2.68
CA ALA A 270 23.31 -2.30 1.96
C ALA A 270 22.03 -2.34 2.83
N PRO A 271 21.23 -1.28 2.79
CA PRO A 271 20.07 -1.15 3.65
C PRO A 271 19.09 -2.30 3.40
N ARG A 272 18.56 -2.83 4.49
CA ARG A 272 17.48 -3.80 4.48
C ARG A 272 16.24 -3.19 3.81
N LEU A 273 15.61 -3.94 2.94
CA LEU A 273 14.36 -3.51 2.32
C LEU A 273 13.16 -3.95 3.16
N PRO A 274 12.12 -3.10 3.28
CA PRO A 274 10.94 -3.40 4.07
C PRO A 274 10.12 -4.60 3.57
N ILE A 275 9.41 -5.24 4.50
CA ILE A 275 8.38 -6.25 4.21
C ILE A 275 7.08 -5.77 4.82
N ALA A 276 6.02 -5.77 4.02
CA ALA A 276 4.67 -5.42 4.43
C ALA A 276 3.70 -6.59 4.20
N VAL A 277 2.55 -6.50 4.87
CA VAL A 277 1.42 -7.42 4.67
C VAL A 277 0.16 -6.62 4.39
N HIS A 278 -0.63 -7.11 3.43
CA HIS A 278 -2.00 -6.73 3.18
C HIS A 278 -2.92 -7.88 3.59
N SER A 279 -3.93 -7.62 4.42
CA SER A 279 -4.90 -8.62 4.87
C SER A 279 -6.29 -8.02 5.12
N PRO A 280 -7.38 -8.79 4.86
CA PRO A 280 -8.74 -8.30 5.10
C PRO A 280 -9.07 -8.21 6.59
N GLY A 281 -9.89 -7.21 6.96
CA GLY A 281 -10.37 -7.07 8.32
C GLY A 281 -11.52 -6.09 8.47
N PHE A 282 -12.02 -5.98 9.70
CA PHE A 282 -13.07 -5.04 10.08
C PHE A 282 -13.08 -4.85 11.60
N VAL A 283 -13.17 -3.62 12.07
CA VAL A 283 -13.14 -3.29 13.48
C VAL A 283 -14.49 -2.73 13.92
N ALA A 284 -15.03 -3.24 15.01
CA ALA A 284 -16.21 -2.67 15.68
C ALA A 284 -15.97 -2.62 17.19
N GLU A 285 -16.91 -2.06 17.95
CA GLU A 285 -16.75 -1.86 19.40
C GLU A 285 -16.57 -3.19 20.17
N THR A 286 -17.16 -4.28 19.65
CA THR A 286 -17.06 -5.63 20.23
C THR A 286 -16.86 -6.69 19.16
N ASP A 287 -16.29 -7.85 19.53
CA ASP A 287 -16.11 -8.99 18.62
C ASP A 287 -17.43 -9.47 18.02
N ALA A 288 -18.47 -9.52 18.83
CA ALA A 288 -19.81 -9.92 18.38
C ALA A 288 -20.36 -8.95 17.33
N ARG A 289 -20.21 -7.64 17.55
CA ARG A 289 -20.67 -6.62 16.60
C ARG A 289 -19.85 -6.64 15.31
N ALA A 290 -18.55 -6.82 15.39
CA ALA A 290 -17.69 -6.94 14.22
C ALA A 290 -18.08 -8.17 13.37
N ALA A 291 -18.32 -9.32 14.00
CA ALA A 291 -18.76 -10.52 13.30
C ALA A 291 -20.15 -10.34 12.68
N GLU A 292 -21.11 -9.76 13.38
CA GLU A 292 -22.46 -9.47 12.88
C GLU A 292 -22.42 -8.60 11.62
N LEU A 293 -21.64 -7.51 11.65
CA LEU A 293 -21.54 -6.55 10.54
C LEU A 293 -20.79 -7.10 9.34
N SER A 294 -19.76 -7.93 9.53
CA SER A 294 -18.86 -8.34 8.45
C SER A 294 -19.17 -9.72 7.85
N ALA A 295 -19.74 -10.68 8.61
CA ALA A 295 -19.92 -12.05 8.15
C ALA A 295 -20.76 -12.15 6.87
N ARG A 296 -21.91 -11.46 6.84
CA ARG A 296 -22.80 -11.47 5.68
C ARG A 296 -22.12 -10.89 4.43
N HIS A 297 -21.42 -9.78 4.59
CA HIS A 297 -20.77 -9.09 3.46
C HIS A 297 -19.58 -9.90 2.95
N TRP A 298 -18.79 -10.48 3.84
CA TRP A 298 -17.71 -11.39 3.47
C TRP A 298 -18.24 -12.63 2.72
N LEU A 299 -19.34 -13.24 3.16
CA LEU A 299 -19.92 -14.40 2.49
C LEU A 299 -20.40 -14.04 1.07
N VAL A 300 -21.04 -12.88 0.89
CA VAL A 300 -21.45 -12.41 -0.45
C VAL A 300 -20.25 -12.29 -1.37
N ASN A 301 -19.20 -11.57 -0.96
CA ASN A 301 -17.99 -11.38 -1.74
C ASN A 301 -17.26 -12.71 -1.98
N ARG A 302 -17.03 -13.49 -0.93
CA ARG A 302 -16.29 -14.75 -1.00
C ARG A 302 -16.96 -15.77 -1.93
N ASN A 303 -18.29 -15.87 -1.88
CA ASN A 303 -19.03 -16.80 -2.71
C ASN A 303 -19.15 -16.31 -4.17
N GLN A 304 -19.23 -15.01 -4.40
CA GLN A 304 -19.16 -14.45 -5.75
C GLN A 304 -17.81 -14.76 -6.42
N ILE A 305 -16.71 -14.44 -5.75
CA ILE A 305 -15.34 -14.75 -6.24
C ILE A 305 -15.15 -16.26 -6.35
N GLY A 306 -15.68 -17.02 -5.40
CA GLY A 306 -15.59 -18.49 -5.37
C GLY A 306 -16.20 -19.15 -6.59
N ARG A 307 -17.37 -18.71 -7.02
CA ARG A 307 -18.02 -19.22 -8.24
C ARG A 307 -17.17 -19.01 -9.49
N GLU A 308 -16.52 -17.85 -9.62
CA GLU A 308 -15.65 -17.55 -10.75
C GLU A 308 -14.37 -18.41 -10.76
N ARG A 309 -13.91 -18.82 -9.60
CA ARG A 309 -12.68 -19.60 -9.41
C ARG A 309 -12.92 -21.10 -9.22
N GLY A 310 -14.17 -21.55 -9.31
CA GLY A 310 -14.52 -22.95 -9.09
C GLY A 310 -14.37 -23.39 -7.63
N TRP A 311 -14.44 -22.48 -6.67
CA TRP A 311 -14.44 -22.83 -5.24
C TRP A 311 -15.85 -23.14 -4.77
N GLY A 312 -15.98 -24.02 -3.78
CA GLY A 312 -17.26 -24.25 -3.09
C GLY A 312 -17.74 -23.01 -2.35
N ASP A 313 -19.05 -22.91 -2.10
CA ASP A 313 -19.61 -21.84 -1.29
C ASP A 313 -19.11 -21.93 0.15
N ALA A 314 -18.66 -20.79 0.67
CA ALA A 314 -18.28 -20.65 2.06
C ALA A 314 -19.50 -20.49 2.96
N THR A 315 -19.37 -20.97 4.18
CA THR A 315 -20.38 -20.92 5.23
C THR A 315 -19.99 -19.91 6.33
N GLU A 316 -20.92 -19.63 7.22
CA GLU A 316 -20.63 -18.82 8.42
C GLU A 316 -19.55 -19.46 9.32
N ALA A 317 -19.52 -20.80 9.38
CA ALA A 317 -18.46 -21.53 10.08
C ALA A 317 -17.07 -21.30 9.45
N ASP A 318 -17.01 -21.14 8.12
CA ASP A 318 -15.77 -20.79 7.41
C ASP A 318 -15.33 -19.38 7.73
N PHE A 319 -16.26 -18.42 7.78
CA PHE A 319 -15.97 -17.05 8.23
C PHE A 319 -15.37 -17.05 9.63
N HIS A 320 -16.01 -17.68 10.60
CA HIS A 320 -15.51 -17.74 11.97
C HIS A 320 -14.16 -18.46 12.08
N ARG A 321 -13.88 -19.45 11.24
CA ARG A 321 -12.57 -20.10 11.17
C ARG A 321 -11.49 -19.15 10.65
N GLU A 322 -11.77 -18.39 9.59
CA GLU A 322 -10.86 -17.37 9.05
C GLU A 322 -10.59 -16.23 10.05
N VAL A 323 -11.59 -15.84 10.84
CA VAL A 323 -11.41 -14.84 11.91
C VAL A 323 -10.53 -15.39 13.02
N ARG A 324 -10.79 -16.62 13.51
CA ARG A 324 -10.02 -17.19 14.63
C ARG A 324 -8.57 -17.51 14.28
N SER A 325 -8.32 -18.13 13.14
CA SER A 325 -7.02 -18.72 12.81
C SER A 325 -6.52 -18.45 11.38
N GLY A 326 -7.31 -17.75 10.56
CA GLY A 326 -6.97 -17.39 9.20
C GLY A 326 -6.54 -15.94 9.03
N ALA A 327 -6.72 -15.42 7.80
CA ALA A 327 -6.26 -14.11 7.39
C ALA A 327 -7.19 -12.93 7.77
N MET A 328 -8.37 -13.20 8.37
CA MET A 328 -9.33 -12.14 8.66
C MET A 328 -9.07 -11.49 10.03
N TYR A 329 -8.84 -10.18 10.04
CA TYR A 329 -8.61 -9.36 11.24
C TYR A 329 -9.92 -8.66 11.62
N VAL A 330 -10.87 -9.44 12.16
CA VAL A 330 -12.22 -8.99 12.52
C VAL A 330 -12.42 -9.11 14.01
N GLY A 331 -12.85 -8.02 14.65
CA GLY A 331 -13.10 -8.01 16.09
C GLY A 331 -13.16 -6.62 16.69
N SER A 332 -13.11 -6.61 18.04
CA SER A 332 -12.91 -5.40 18.85
C SER A 332 -11.48 -4.85 18.62
N PRO A 333 -11.21 -3.59 18.98
CA PRO A 333 -9.87 -3.02 18.88
C PRO A 333 -8.79 -3.88 19.54
N GLU A 334 -9.04 -4.45 20.73
CA GLU A 334 -8.07 -5.32 21.41
C GLU A 334 -7.83 -6.62 20.66
N THR A 335 -8.88 -7.31 20.20
CA THR A 335 -8.78 -8.56 19.45
C THR A 335 -7.97 -8.37 18.14
N VAL A 336 -8.27 -7.29 17.40
CA VAL A 336 -7.57 -6.98 16.15
C VAL A 336 -6.13 -6.58 16.44
N ALA A 337 -5.87 -5.76 17.45
CA ALA A 337 -4.51 -5.34 17.82
C ALA A 337 -3.62 -6.52 18.20
N GLN A 338 -4.09 -7.45 19.02
CA GLN A 338 -3.37 -8.68 19.40
C GLN A 338 -2.99 -9.52 18.18
N LYS A 339 -3.93 -9.69 17.24
CA LYS A 339 -3.71 -10.47 16.02
C LYS A 339 -2.70 -9.79 15.08
N ILE A 340 -2.79 -8.46 14.91
CA ILE A 340 -1.83 -7.69 14.12
C ILE A 340 -0.44 -7.76 14.75
N ALA A 341 -0.30 -7.50 16.05
CA ALA A 341 0.98 -7.56 16.76
C ALA A 341 1.64 -8.94 16.64
N THR A 342 0.85 -10.01 16.75
CA THR A 342 1.32 -11.39 16.55
C THR A 342 1.85 -11.60 15.12
N THR A 343 1.13 -11.13 14.11
CA THR A 343 1.54 -11.26 12.70
C THR A 343 2.80 -10.45 12.41
N VAL A 344 2.87 -9.20 12.89
CA VAL A 344 4.04 -8.34 12.73
C VAL A 344 5.29 -9.00 13.31
N ARG A 345 5.20 -9.54 14.51
CA ARG A 345 6.31 -10.23 15.18
C ARG A 345 6.71 -11.52 14.47
N THR A 346 5.73 -12.34 14.08
CA THR A 346 5.98 -13.63 13.43
C THR A 346 6.68 -13.49 12.10
N LEU A 347 6.30 -12.50 11.30
CA LEU A 347 6.84 -12.30 9.95
C LEU A 347 8.00 -11.29 9.91
N GLY A 348 8.23 -10.54 11.00
CA GLY A 348 9.25 -9.49 11.04
C GLY A 348 8.90 -8.34 10.08
N LEU A 349 7.71 -7.75 10.26
CA LEU A 349 7.18 -6.76 9.33
C LEU A 349 7.62 -5.34 9.66
N ASP A 350 7.66 -4.51 8.64
CA ASP A 350 7.83 -3.06 8.71
C ASP A 350 6.51 -2.32 8.53
N ARG A 351 5.50 -3.00 7.95
CA ARG A 351 4.18 -2.41 7.70
C ARG A 351 3.09 -3.49 7.67
N PHE A 352 1.90 -3.12 8.14
CA PHE A 352 0.69 -3.93 8.05
C PHE A 352 -0.46 -3.07 7.52
N ASP A 353 -1.03 -3.46 6.39
CA ASP A 353 -2.19 -2.81 5.78
C ASP A 353 -3.45 -3.66 5.98
N LEU A 354 -4.49 -3.05 6.53
CA LEU A 354 -5.80 -3.65 6.71
C LEU A 354 -6.72 -3.29 5.55
N LYS A 355 -7.12 -4.28 4.72
CA LYS A 355 -8.22 -4.09 3.79
C LYS A 355 -9.53 -4.04 4.57
N TYR A 356 -9.99 -2.83 4.89
CA TYR A 356 -11.09 -2.58 5.81
C TYR A 356 -12.49 -2.79 5.20
N ALA A 357 -12.61 -2.90 3.88
CA ALA A 357 -13.86 -3.17 3.17
C ALA A 357 -13.82 -4.56 2.52
N SER A 358 -14.86 -5.36 2.71
CA SER A 358 -15.02 -6.67 2.06
C SER A 358 -16.48 -6.90 1.71
N GLY A 359 -16.83 -6.58 0.45
CA GLY A 359 -18.21 -6.63 -0.05
C GLY A 359 -19.05 -5.42 0.39
N PRO A 360 -20.40 -5.51 0.28
CA PRO A 360 -21.29 -4.35 0.31
C PRO A 360 -21.56 -3.81 1.73
N THR A 361 -20.50 -3.49 2.47
CA THR A 361 -20.61 -2.92 3.83
C THR A 361 -21.08 -1.46 3.77
N PRO A 362 -22.04 -1.02 4.59
CA PRO A 362 -22.50 0.37 4.64
C PRO A 362 -21.36 1.36 4.96
N HIS A 363 -21.39 2.54 4.35
CA HIS A 363 -20.37 3.58 4.52
C HIS A 363 -20.20 4.01 5.99
N ASP A 364 -21.30 4.20 6.73
CA ASP A 364 -21.24 4.59 8.15
C ASP A 364 -20.48 3.56 9.01
N ASP A 365 -20.66 2.26 8.71
CA ASP A 365 -19.96 1.18 9.42
C ASP A 365 -18.46 1.15 9.04
N LEU A 366 -18.11 1.46 7.78
CA LEU A 366 -16.73 1.61 7.35
C LEU A 366 -16.06 2.81 8.05
N MET A 367 -16.73 3.95 8.14
CA MET A 367 -16.21 5.13 8.84
C MET A 367 -15.95 4.83 10.31
N THR A 368 -16.86 4.11 10.99
CA THR A 368 -16.66 3.66 12.37
C THR A 368 -15.46 2.73 12.51
N SER A 369 -15.28 1.78 11.59
CA SER A 369 -14.15 0.85 11.57
C SER A 369 -12.81 1.60 11.39
N ILE A 370 -12.74 2.59 10.51
CA ILE A 370 -11.56 3.43 10.28
C ILE A 370 -11.21 4.23 11.53
N ASP A 371 -12.22 4.86 12.18
CA ASP A 371 -11.99 5.63 13.42
C ASP A 371 -11.44 4.76 14.55
N LEU A 372 -12.04 3.59 14.76
CA LEU A 372 -11.57 2.63 15.77
C LEU A 372 -10.17 2.10 15.44
N TYR A 373 -9.87 1.84 14.15
CA TYR A 373 -8.55 1.39 13.75
C TYR A 373 -7.48 2.43 14.06
N GLY A 374 -7.65 3.67 13.63
CA GLY A 374 -6.68 4.73 13.88
C GLY A 374 -6.53 5.08 15.36
N ARG A 375 -7.66 5.30 16.05
CA ARG A 375 -7.63 5.81 17.44
C ARG A 375 -7.38 4.76 18.51
N LYS A 376 -7.67 3.48 18.24
CA LYS A 376 -7.59 2.43 19.28
C LYS A 376 -6.69 1.26 18.87
N VAL A 377 -6.82 0.73 17.65
CA VAL A 377 -6.03 -0.43 17.24
C VAL A 377 -4.56 -0.06 17.08
N ILE A 378 -4.23 0.96 16.30
CA ILE A 378 -2.83 1.35 16.03
C ILE A 378 -2.06 1.65 17.32
N PRO A 379 -2.55 2.51 18.24
CA PRO A 379 -1.85 2.75 19.51
C PRO A 379 -1.65 1.45 20.31
N ARG A 380 -2.67 0.59 20.37
CA ARG A 380 -2.57 -0.67 21.11
C ARG A 380 -1.58 -1.65 20.49
N VAL A 381 -1.51 -1.75 19.15
CA VAL A 381 -0.47 -2.57 18.48
C VAL A 381 0.92 -2.05 18.82
N ARG A 382 1.13 -0.74 18.77
CA ARG A 382 2.44 -0.11 19.13
C ARG A 382 2.84 -0.43 20.57
N GLU A 383 1.90 -0.36 21.52
CA GLU A 383 2.14 -0.77 22.91
C GLU A 383 2.56 -2.24 23.01
N LEU A 384 1.81 -3.16 22.37
CA LEU A 384 2.09 -4.59 22.38
C LEU A 384 3.46 -4.93 21.76
N LEU A 385 3.85 -4.22 20.71
CA LEU A 385 5.16 -4.38 20.06
C LEU A 385 6.29 -3.86 20.97
N ALA A 386 6.07 -2.72 21.64
CA ALA A 386 7.02 -2.15 22.61
C ALA A 386 7.18 -3.06 23.84
N GLU A 387 6.09 -3.57 24.43
CA GLU A 387 6.10 -4.55 25.53
C GLU A 387 6.87 -5.83 25.17
N ALA A 388 6.81 -6.23 23.88
CA ALA A 388 7.53 -7.40 23.38
C ALA A 388 8.99 -7.12 22.98
N GLY A 389 9.47 -5.86 23.06
CA GLY A 389 10.80 -5.46 22.60
C GLY A 389 10.98 -5.71 21.11
N TYR A 390 9.93 -5.46 20.31
CA TYR A 390 10.00 -5.72 18.88
C TYR A 390 10.86 -4.67 18.16
N THR A 391 11.69 -5.15 17.24
CA THR A 391 12.43 -4.31 16.29
C THR A 391 11.90 -4.59 14.89
N ALA A 392 11.52 -3.56 14.15
CA ALA A 392 10.97 -3.69 12.81
C ALA A 392 11.89 -4.50 11.88
N GLY A 393 11.29 -5.43 11.14
CA GLY A 393 11.99 -6.32 10.22
C GLY A 393 12.71 -7.51 10.84
N VAL A 394 12.65 -7.70 12.17
CA VAL A 394 13.25 -8.84 12.85
C VAL A 394 12.14 -9.80 13.33
N PRO A 395 12.00 -11.00 12.74
CA PRO A 395 10.98 -11.95 13.19
C PRO A 395 11.28 -12.45 14.61
N GLN A 396 10.23 -12.61 15.41
CA GLN A 396 10.30 -13.16 16.76
C GLN A 396 9.53 -14.48 16.84
N THR A 397 10.06 -15.42 17.61
CA THR A 397 9.31 -16.65 17.93
C THR A 397 8.14 -16.29 18.84
N VAL A 398 6.92 -16.48 18.35
CA VAL A 398 5.71 -16.27 19.12
C VAL A 398 5.19 -17.63 19.59
N SER A 399 5.22 -17.88 20.90
CA SER A 399 4.60 -19.08 21.46
C SER A 399 3.10 -19.05 21.16
N ARG A 400 2.60 -20.19 20.63
CA ARG A 400 1.14 -20.34 20.45
C ARG A 400 0.50 -20.37 21.84
N VAL A 401 -0.33 -19.38 22.12
CA VAL A 401 -1.22 -19.38 23.27
C VAL A 401 -2.47 -20.18 22.96
#